data_29bbf878d3ba50dfe500be05e02c30b8
#
_entry.id   29bbf878d3ba50dfe500be05e02c30b8
#
_cell.length_a   1.000
_cell.length_b   1.000
_cell.length_c   1.000
_cell.angle_alpha   90.00
_cell.angle_beta   90.00
_cell.angle_gamma   90.00
#
_symmetry.space_group_name_H-M   'P 1'
#
loop_
_entity.id
_entity.type
_entity.pdbx_description
1 polymer ?
#
loop_
_entity_poly.entity_id
_entity_poly.type
_entity_poly.pdbx_seq_one_letter_code
_entity_poly.pdbx_strand_id
1 'polypeptide(L)'
;IINTLPQAIPTAYVIPSSGCSAAEDNLHFTAEGYRKLGVRYAEKRLLLLEKEPNSGITTEPASTNIPGYDYPRVDKEGRAHFRFYAPQATKLQVDCCGKKYDMWKDAGGLWTATTNPLPVGFHYYFLIADGVSVTDPSSYTFFGCCRVASGIEIPEGEEGDYYRPQQVPHGQVRSCTYYSEMQKEFRRCMVYTPAEYETHPKKRYPVLYLQHGMGEDETGWSTQGKMNHIMDNLIASGQCVPMLVVMDSGDVEAPFRPRPGKDVNEERALYGATFYDVILKDLIPMIDRTFRTKTDREHRAMAGLSWGGHQTFNTVLP
;
A
#
# COMPACT_ATOMS: atom_id res chain seq x y z
N ILE A 1 46.28 22.68 -9.48
CA ILE A 1 45.62 22.89 -8.16
C ILE A 1 44.35 22.03 -8.04
N ILE A 2 43.41 22.09 -9.01
CA ILE A 2 42.14 21.31 -8.90
C ILE A 2 42.39 19.80 -8.82
N ASN A 3 43.38 19.29 -9.60
CA ASN A 3 43.69 17.86 -9.65
C ASN A 3 44.34 17.31 -8.36
N THR A 4 44.77 18.17 -7.45
CA THR A 4 45.36 17.78 -6.16
C THR A 4 44.33 17.88 -5.00
N LEU A 5 43.10 18.34 -5.28
CA LEU A 5 42.05 18.51 -4.26
C LEU A 5 41.75 17.22 -3.51
N PRO A 6 41.68 16.04 -4.17
CA PRO A 6 41.41 14.76 -3.44
C PRO A 6 42.50 14.37 -2.44
N GLN A 7 43.73 14.93 -2.58
CA GLN A 7 44.80 14.68 -1.64
C GLN A 7 44.63 15.48 -0.33
N ALA A 8 43.96 16.62 -0.41
CA ALA A 8 43.72 17.51 0.73
C ALA A 8 42.31 17.28 1.35
N ILE A 9 41.36 16.86 0.54
CA ILE A 9 39.95 16.66 0.95
C ILE A 9 39.53 15.25 0.50
N PRO A 10 39.51 14.26 1.41
CA PRO A 10 39.22 12.86 1.04
C PRO A 10 37.87 12.63 0.37
N THR A 11 36.89 13.53 0.59
CA THR A 11 35.56 13.48 -0.01
C THR A 11 35.46 14.27 -1.34
N ALA A 12 36.54 14.89 -1.79
CA ALA A 12 36.58 15.60 -3.06
C ALA A 12 36.94 14.65 -4.20
N TYR A 13 36.29 14.80 -5.34
CA TYR A 13 36.56 14.03 -6.55
C TYR A 13 36.73 14.97 -7.74
N VAL A 14 37.71 14.70 -8.58
CA VAL A 14 37.93 15.45 -9.82
C VAL A 14 37.35 14.70 -11.00
N ILE A 15 36.51 15.37 -11.75
CA ILE A 15 35.95 14.86 -13.01
C ILE A 15 36.72 15.47 -14.17
N PRO A 16 37.49 14.68 -14.95
CA PRO A 16 38.28 15.21 -16.03
C PRO A 16 37.42 15.76 -17.16
N SER A 17 37.74 16.96 -17.62
CA SER A 17 37.10 17.58 -18.79
C SER A 17 37.83 17.27 -20.12
N SER A 18 38.90 16.48 -20.09
CA SER A 18 39.66 16.11 -21.28
C SER A 18 38.75 15.48 -22.36
N GLY A 19 38.90 15.95 -23.61
CA GLY A 19 38.08 15.50 -24.73
C GLY A 19 36.62 15.99 -24.74
N CYS A 20 36.26 16.93 -23.85
CA CYS A 20 35.03 17.73 -24.00
C CYS A 20 35.35 18.88 -24.98
N SER A 21 34.55 19.05 -26.02
CA SER A 21 34.75 20.11 -27.02
C SER A 21 34.50 21.49 -26.42
N ALA A 22 35.44 22.44 -26.65
CA ALA A 22 35.29 23.82 -26.27
C ALA A 22 34.39 24.58 -27.27
N ALA A 23 33.69 25.59 -26.80
CA ALA A 23 33.02 26.57 -27.65
C ALA A 23 34.04 27.56 -28.27
N GLU A 24 33.60 28.40 -29.19
CA GLU A 24 34.44 29.35 -29.92
C GLU A 24 35.12 30.36 -28.97
N ASP A 25 34.55 30.63 -27.81
CA ASP A 25 35.11 31.53 -26.81
C ASP A 25 36.27 30.93 -26.00
N ASN A 26 36.60 29.66 -26.19
CA ASN A 26 37.61 28.89 -25.44
C ASN A 26 37.45 28.92 -23.90
N LEU A 27 36.30 29.35 -23.42
CA LEU A 27 36.00 29.46 -22.01
C LEU A 27 34.90 28.44 -21.60
N HIS A 28 33.92 28.25 -22.45
CA HIS A 28 32.79 27.34 -22.22
C HIS A 28 32.94 26.06 -23.05
N PHE A 29 32.20 25.02 -22.68
CA PHE A 29 32.08 23.82 -23.51
C PHE A 29 30.91 23.98 -24.49
N THR A 30 31.00 23.29 -25.61
CA THR A 30 29.86 23.12 -26.50
C THR A 30 28.76 22.33 -25.81
N ALA A 31 27.54 22.35 -26.34
CA ALA A 31 26.42 21.53 -25.81
C ALA A 31 26.80 20.03 -25.75
N GLU A 32 27.57 19.53 -26.70
CA GLU A 32 28.12 18.17 -26.71
C GLU A 32 29.13 17.97 -25.59
N GLY A 33 30.07 18.92 -25.40
CA GLY A 33 31.06 18.93 -24.34
C GLY A 33 30.41 18.91 -22.95
N TYR A 34 29.34 19.69 -22.73
CA TYR A 34 28.57 19.67 -21.48
C TYR A 34 27.84 18.34 -21.26
N ARG A 35 27.23 17.74 -22.29
CA ARG A 35 26.60 16.42 -22.17
C ARG A 35 27.62 15.36 -21.78
N LYS A 36 28.79 15.34 -22.43
CA LYS A 36 29.87 14.40 -22.14
C LYS A 36 30.38 14.56 -20.70
N LEU A 37 30.56 15.81 -20.26
CA LEU A 37 30.96 16.10 -18.88
C LEU A 37 29.87 15.67 -17.89
N GLY A 38 28.59 15.93 -18.17
CA GLY A 38 27.47 15.52 -17.38
C GLY A 38 27.37 13.99 -17.19
N VAL A 39 27.60 13.21 -18.24
CA VAL A 39 27.69 11.75 -18.17
C VAL A 39 28.80 11.33 -17.20
N ARG A 40 30.00 11.91 -17.31
CA ARG A 40 31.12 11.59 -16.40
C ARG A 40 30.82 11.94 -14.94
N TYR A 41 30.12 13.05 -14.68
CA TYR A 41 29.67 13.40 -13.33
C TYR A 41 28.71 12.36 -12.80
N ALA A 42 27.75 11.94 -13.62
CA ALA A 42 26.78 10.89 -13.25
C ALA A 42 27.48 9.56 -12.98
N GLU A 43 28.32 9.08 -13.91
CA GLU A 43 29.11 7.84 -13.75
C GLU A 43 29.97 7.87 -12.48
N LYS A 44 30.64 8.98 -12.22
CA LYS A 44 31.46 9.11 -11.01
C LYS A 44 30.63 9.09 -9.75
N ARG A 45 29.47 9.78 -9.75
CA ARG A 45 28.54 9.77 -8.62
C ARG A 45 28.01 8.37 -8.36
N LEU A 46 27.66 7.63 -9.40
CA LEU A 46 27.18 6.26 -9.32
C LEU A 46 28.25 5.32 -8.78
N LEU A 47 29.49 5.41 -9.30
CA LEU A 47 30.63 4.65 -8.77
C LEU A 47 30.91 4.95 -7.29
N LEU A 48 30.60 6.16 -6.83
CA LEU A 48 30.73 6.51 -5.41
C LEU A 48 29.58 5.94 -4.58
N LEU A 49 28.38 5.93 -5.13
CA LEU A 49 27.23 5.28 -4.51
C LEU A 49 27.38 3.75 -4.49
N GLU A 50 28.02 3.16 -5.51
CA GLU A 50 28.35 1.73 -5.54
C GLU A 50 29.53 1.36 -4.62
N LYS A 51 30.51 2.28 -4.48
CA LYS A 51 31.68 2.10 -3.61
C LYS A 51 31.44 2.49 -2.15
N GLU A 52 30.32 3.10 -1.85
CA GLU A 52 29.80 3.03 -0.51
C GLU A 52 29.15 1.63 -0.33
N PRO A 53 29.95 0.59 0.06
CA PRO A 53 29.38 -0.65 0.50
C PRO A 53 28.65 -0.28 1.78
N ASN A 54 27.36 -0.19 1.72
CA ASN A 54 26.53 0.29 2.80
C ASN A 54 27.04 1.64 3.32
N SER A 55 26.51 2.73 2.87
CA SER A 55 26.66 4.08 3.43
C SER A 55 26.13 4.17 4.86
N GLY A 56 26.39 3.21 5.73
CA GLY A 56 25.89 3.15 7.09
C GLY A 56 24.35 3.13 7.19
N ILE A 57 23.63 3.19 6.07
CA ILE A 57 22.19 3.12 6.01
C ILE A 57 21.81 1.65 6.13
N THR A 58 21.42 1.27 7.32
CA THR A 58 20.81 -0.05 7.56
C THR A 58 19.45 -0.06 6.87
N THR A 59 19.25 -0.98 5.95
CA THR A 59 17.95 -1.21 5.29
C THR A 59 17.48 -2.63 5.57
N GLU A 60 16.16 -2.81 5.64
CA GLU A 60 15.53 -4.12 5.81
C GLU A 60 14.59 -4.40 4.63
N PRO A 61 14.44 -5.66 4.19
CA PRO A 61 13.43 -6.01 3.20
C PRO A 61 12.05 -5.58 3.70
N ALA A 62 11.23 -5.02 2.80
CA ALA A 62 9.87 -4.65 3.16
C ALA A 62 9.06 -5.90 3.58
N SER A 63 8.22 -5.74 4.61
CA SER A 63 7.35 -6.82 5.12
C SER A 63 6.34 -7.34 4.08
N THR A 64 6.13 -6.57 3.03
CA THR A 64 5.23 -6.86 1.90
C THR A 64 5.92 -7.61 0.76
N ASN A 65 7.20 -7.93 0.87
CA ASN A 65 7.89 -8.71 -0.16
C ASN A 65 7.43 -10.17 -0.17
N ILE A 66 7.31 -10.73 -1.35
CA ILE A 66 7.13 -12.17 -1.53
C ILE A 66 8.40 -12.88 -1.03
N PRO A 67 8.29 -14.01 -0.29
CA PRO A 67 9.45 -14.74 0.21
C PRO A 67 10.48 -15.05 -0.86
N GLY A 68 11.74 -14.71 -0.58
CA GLY A 68 12.87 -14.85 -1.51
C GLY A 68 13.24 -13.57 -2.26
N TYR A 69 12.49 -12.49 -2.10
CA TYR A 69 12.84 -11.19 -2.66
C TYR A 69 13.36 -10.24 -1.60
N ASP A 70 14.50 -9.60 -1.87
CA ASP A 70 15.16 -8.65 -0.97
C ASP A 70 14.70 -7.20 -1.17
N TYR A 71 14.05 -6.88 -2.27
CA TYR A 71 13.57 -5.55 -2.63
C TYR A 71 12.07 -5.56 -2.91
N PRO A 72 11.40 -4.40 -2.66
CA PRO A 72 11.92 -3.16 -2.07
C PRO A 72 12.42 -3.32 -0.64
N ARG A 73 13.29 -2.39 -0.20
CA ARG A 73 13.81 -2.31 1.17
C ARG A 73 13.42 -0.98 1.80
N VAL A 74 13.40 -0.92 3.12
CA VAL A 74 13.10 0.29 3.89
C VAL A 74 14.29 0.63 4.78
N ASP A 75 14.66 1.91 4.88
CA ASP A 75 15.65 2.40 5.82
C ASP A 75 15.05 3.01 7.09
N LYS A 76 15.91 3.36 8.04
CA LYS A 76 15.50 3.92 9.34
C LYS A 76 14.86 5.31 9.22
N GLU A 77 15.11 6.03 8.14
CA GLU A 77 14.52 7.33 7.84
C GLU A 77 13.15 7.21 7.12
N GLY A 78 12.69 5.98 6.91
CA GLY A 78 11.42 5.72 6.22
C GLY A 78 11.49 5.85 4.70
N ARG A 79 12.68 5.82 4.09
CA ARG A 79 12.80 5.83 2.64
C ARG A 79 12.68 4.40 2.10
N ALA A 80 11.95 4.26 1.00
CA ALA A 80 11.85 3.02 0.25
C ALA A 80 12.90 2.97 -0.85
N HIS A 81 13.63 1.86 -0.90
CA HIS A 81 14.66 1.57 -1.89
C HIS A 81 14.15 0.49 -2.83
N PHE A 82 14.00 0.83 -4.10
CA PHE A 82 13.50 -0.05 -5.15
C PHE A 82 14.63 -0.55 -6.03
N ARG A 83 14.51 -1.81 -6.46
CA ARG A 83 15.42 -2.42 -7.43
C ARG A 83 14.61 -3.32 -8.36
N PHE A 84 14.79 -3.13 -9.66
CA PHE A 84 14.06 -3.87 -10.66
C PHE A 84 14.94 -4.16 -11.90
N TYR A 85 14.95 -5.42 -12.34
CA TYR A 85 15.70 -5.82 -13.52
C TYR A 85 14.81 -5.76 -14.77
N ALA A 86 15.07 -4.80 -15.64
CA ALA A 86 14.33 -4.62 -16.89
C ALA A 86 15.27 -4.09 -18.00
N PRO A 87 16.14 -4.94 -18.55
CA PRO A 87 17.18 -4.49 -19.48
C PRO A 87 16.63 -3.89 -20.77
N GLN A 88 15.43 -4.27 -21.18
CA GLN A 88 14.80 -3.78 -22.40
C GLN A 88 13.98 -2.49 -22.20
N ALA A 89 13.62 -2.15 -20.96
CA ALA A 89 12.88 -0.93 -20.69
C ALA A 89 13.72 0.31 -20.99
N THR A 90 13.10 1.33 -21.57
CA THR A 90 13.74 2.62 -21.89
C THR A 90 13.51 3.65 -20.79
N LYS A 91 12.43 3.53 -20.04
CA LYS A 91 12.09 4.37 -18.89
C LYS A 91 11.37 3.55 -17.83
N LEU A 92 11.81 3.67 -16.59
CA LEU A 92 11.15 3.08 -15.45
C LEU A 92 10.95 4.12 -14.33
N GLN A 93 9.79 4.09 -13.71
CA GLN A 93 9.46 4.96 -12.57
C GLN A 93 8.75 4.13 -11.50
N VAL A 94 8.87 4.56 -10.25
CA VAL A 94 8.00 4.12 -9.15
C VAL A 94 6.99 5.23 -8.89
N ASP A 95 5.70 4.91 -8.96
CA ASP A 95 4.63 5.78 -8.47
C ASP A 95 4.24 5.30 -7.08
N CYS A 96 4.61 6.06 -6.06
CA CYS A 96 4.29 5.76 -4.67
C CYS A 96 3.34 6.85 -4.14
N CYS A 97 2.12 6.47 -3.83
CA CYS A 97 1.06 7.37 -3.36
C CYS A 97 0.83 8.59 -4.28
N GLY A 98 0.91 8.39 -5.60
CA GLY A 98 0.72 9.46 -6.59
C GLY A 98 1.98 10.30 -6.86
N LYS A 99 3.06 10.09 -6.12
CA LYS A 99 4.35 10.72 -6.39
C LYS A 99 5.24 9.79 -7.21
N LYS A 100 5.69 10.27 -8.37
CA LYS A 100 6.56 9.52 -9.27
C LYS A 100 8.03 9.80 -8.97
N TYR A 101 8.82 8.72 -8.91
CA TYR A 101 10.26 8.72 -8.76
C TYR A 101 10.87 8.07 -10.00
N ASP A 102 11.70 8.81 -10.74
CA ASP A 102 12.44 8.26 -11.87
C ASP A 102 13.45 7.24 -11.36
N MET A 103 13.52 6.07 -11.99
CA MET A 103 14.53 5.07 -11.71
C MET A 103 15.75 5.28 -12.60
N TRP A 104 16.90 5.00 -12.06
CA TRP A 104 18.15 5.01 -12.79
C TRP A 104 18.53 3.59 -13.22
N LYS A 105 18.98 3.45 -14.47
CA LYS A 105 19.38 2.17 -15.07
C LYS A 105 20.91 2.06 -15.12
N ASP A 106 21.46 0.97 -14.59
CA ASP A 106 22.86 0.65 -14.76
C ASP A 106 23.17 0.02 -16.12
N ALA A 107 24.47 -0.22 -16.40
CA ALA A 107 24.92 -0.84 -17.65
C ALA A 107 24.44 -2.30 -17.79
N GLY A 108 24.09 -2.97 -16.70
CA GLY A 108 23.57 -4.34 -16.66
C GLY A 108 22.06 -4.44 -16.87
N GLY A 109 21.35 -3.31 -16.91
CA GLY A 109 19.90 -3.28 -17.06
C GLY A 109 19.14 -3.36 -15.74
N LEU A 110 19.82 -3.16 -14.61
CA LEU A 110 19.21 -3.05 -13.30
C LEU A 110 18.78 -1.60 -13.05
N TRP A 111 17.54 -1.42 -12.63
CA TRP A 111 16.97 -0.12 -12.30
C TRP A 111 16.86 0.05 -10.80
N THR A 112 17.19 1.25 -10.31
CA THR A 112 17.14 1.60 -8.88
C THR A 112 16.47 2.95 -8.67
N ALA A 113 15.74 3.08 -7.57
CA ALA A 113 15.22 4.36 -7.09
C ALA A 113 15.14 4.35 -5.57
N THR A 114 15.22 5.54 -4.97
CA THR A 114 14.98 5.77 -3.54
C THR A 114 13.96 6.88 -3.40
N THR A 115 12.96 6.68 -2.56
CA THR A 115 11.94 7.71 -2.29
C THR A 115 12.48 8.77 -1.32
N ASN A 116 11.73 9.87 -1.19
CA ASN A 116 11.83 10.69 0.02
C ASN A 116 11.31 9.85 1.21
N PRO A 117 11.57 10.26 2.47
CA PRO A 117 10.92 9.65 3.61
C PRO A 117 9.40 9.59 3.41
N LEU A 118 8.83 8.41 3.61
CA LEU A 118 7.40 8.16 3.59
C LEU A 118 6.87 8.18 5.04
N PRO A 119 5.63 8.57 5.26
CA PRO A 119 5.00 8.40 6.56
C PRO A 119 4.99 6.94 7.01
N VAL A 120 4.95 6.71 8.31
CA VAL A 120 4.72 5.38 8.88
C VAL A 120 3.39 4.81 8.39
N GLY A 121 3.35 3.49 8.18
CA GLY A 121 2.18 2.75 7.75
C GLY A 121 2.28 2.17 6.34
N PHE A 122 1.16 1.70 5.83
CA PHE A 122 1.06 1.03 4.54
C PHE A 122 0.88 2.04 3.40
N HIS A 123 1.60 1.81 2.29
CA HIS A 123 1.55 2.65 1.07
C HIS A 123 1.38 1.78 -0.16
N TYR A 124 0.47 2.19 -1.06
CA TYR A 124 0.37 1.60 -2.39
C TYR A 124 1.44 2.17 -3.32
N TYR A 125 1.99 1.31 -4.18
CA TYR A 125 2.86 1.74 -5.24
C TYR A 125 2.68 0.94 -6.53
N PHE A 126 3.16 1.51 -7.63
CA PHE A 126 3.19 0.89 -8.96
C PHE A 126 4.55 1.11 -9.60
N LEU A 127 4.96 0.18 -10.44
CA LEU A 127 6.02 0.41 -11.41
C LEU A 127 5.41 0.96 -12.70
N ILE A 128 6.06 1.94 -13.32
CA ILE A 128 5.64 2.48 -14.62
C ILE A 128 6.77 2.19 -15.61
N ALA A 129 6.58 1.15 -16.41
CA ALA A 129 7.54 0.72 -17.43
C ALA A 129 7.10 1.23 -18.80
N ASP A 130 7.91 2.11 -19.40
CA ASP A 130 7.65 2.71 -20.72
C ASP A 130 6.21 3.28 -20.86
N GLY A 131 5.70 3.86 -19.76
CA GLY A 131 4.36 4.46 -19.69
C GLY A 131 3.26 3.50 -19.24
N VAL A 132 3.52 2.21 -19.12
CA VAL A 132 2.54 1.21 -18.65
C VAL A 132 2.69 0.99 -17.15
N SER A 133 1.60 1.18 -16.41
CA SER A 133 1.57 0.93 -14.97
C SER A 133 1.34 -0.55 -14.68
N VAL A 134 2.25 -1.15 -13.91
CA VAL A 134 2.26 -2.57 -13.55
C VAL A 134 2.52 -2.74 -12.05
N THR A 135 2.16 -3.89 -11.50
CA THR A 135 2.56 -4.29 -10.15
C THR A 135 4.01 -4.77 -10.15
N ASP A 136 4.67 -4.62 -9.01
CA ASP A 136 6.00 -5.18 -8.77
C ASP A 136 5.87 -6.70 -8.49
N PRO A 137 6.51 -7.56 -9.28
CA PRO A 137 6.45 -9.00 -9.06
C PRO A 137 7.13 -9.47 -7.77
N SER A 138 7.90 -8.61 -7.13
CA SER A 138 8.56 -8.92 -5.84
C SER A 138 7.65 -8.63 -4.62
N SER A 139 6.54 -7.94 -4.81
CA SER A 139 5.62 -7.54 -3.74
C SER A 139 4.35 -8.37 -3.75
N TYR A 140 3.81 -8.67 -2.58
CA TYR A 140 2.40 -9.05 -2.48
C TYR A 140 1.53 -7.99 -3.12
N THR A 141 0.38 -8.41 -3.62
CA THR A 141 -0.59 -7.52 -4.25
C THR A 141 -1.80 -7.31 -3.36
N PHE A 142 -2.33 -6.10 -3.42
CA PHE A 142 -3.46 -5.61 -2.64
C PHE A 142 -4.47 -4.95 -3.57
N PHE A 143 -5.75 -5.04 -3.26
CA PHE A 143 -6.73 -4.24 -3.98
C PHE A 143 -6.80 -2.86 -3.34
N GLY A 144 -6.48 -1.84 -4.12
CA GLY A 144 -6.49 -0.43 -3.72
C GLY A 144 -6.32 0.50 -4.92
N CYS A 145 -6.68 1.77 -4.77
CA CYS A 145 -6.69 2.71 -5.89
C CYS A 145 -7.53 2.20 -7.08
N CYS A 146 -8.65 1.51 -6.82
CA CYS A 146 -9.57 0.89 -7.79
C CYS A 146 -8.93 -0.20 -8.68
N ARG A 147 -7.83 -0.79 -8.26
CA ARG A 147 -7.11 -1.85 -9.00
C ARG A 147 -6.15 -2.63 -8.11
N VAL A 148 -5.60 -3.69 -8.64
CA VAL A 148 -4.50 -4.41 -7.99
C VAL A 148 -3.25 -3.53 -7.98
N ALA A 149 -2.66 -3.37 -6.81
CA ALA A 149 -1.50 -2.56 -6.51
C ALA A 149 -0.44 -3.36 -5.75
N SER A 150 0.81 -2.95 -5.83
CA SER A 150 1.85 -3.38 -4.91
C SER A 150 1.78 -2.57 -3.62
N GLY A 151 2.31 -3.10 -2.53
CA GLY A 151 2.32 -2.42 -1.25
C GLY A 151 3.71 -2.34 -0.64
N ILE A 152 3.96 -1.29 0.11
CA ILE A 152 5.13 -1.18 0.98
C ILE A 152 4.71 -0.64 2.33
N GLU A 153 5.27 -1.20 3.39
CA GLU A 153 5.00 -0.75 4.75
C GLU A 153 6.25 -0.10 5.33
N ILE A 154 6.07 1.11 5.86
CA ILE A 154 7.07 1.80 6.66
C ILE A 154 6.77 1.45 8.12
N PRO A 155 7.67 0.73 8.80
CA PRO A 155 7.41 0.22 10.15
C PRO A 155 7.34 1.33 11.19
N GLU A 156 6.43 1.18 12.15
CA GLU A 156 6.15 2.14 13.24
C GLU A 156 7.00 1.93 14.49
N GLY A 157 8.06 1.15 14.44
CA GLY A 157 8.82 0.86 15.65
C GLY A 157 7.99 0.04 16.68
N GLU A 158 8.23 0.21 17.97
CA GLU A 158 7.54 -0.52 19.05
C GLU A 158 6.05 -0.14 19.14
N GLU A 159 5.69 1.09 18.81
CA GLU A 159 4.29 1.54 18.80
C GLU A 159 3.42 0.75 17.82
N GLY A 160 4.02 0.15 16.79
CA GLY A 160 3.33 -0.71 15.83
C GLY A 160 3.03 -2.14 16.32
N ASP A 161 3.36 -2.50 17.55
CA ASP A 161 3.16 -3.87 18.03
C ASP A 161 1.68 -4.27 18.07
N TYR A 162 0.76 -3.30 18.17
CA TYR A 162 -0.68 -3.60 18.18
C TYR A 162 -1.17 -4.25 16.87
N TYR A 163 -0.53 -4.00 15.72
CA TYR A 163 -0.93 -4.57 14.42
C TYR A 163 0.00 -5.66 13.89
N ARG A 164 1.13 -5.90 14.55
CA ARG A 164 2.04 -6.98 14.17
C ARG A 164 1.51 -8.33 14.62
N PRO A 165 1.75 -9.40 13.85
CA PRO A 165 1.46 -10.75 14.32
C PRO A 165 2.24 -11.03 15.62
N GLN A 166 1.54 -11.36 16.70
CA GLN A 166 2.12 -11.74 17.98
C GLN A 166 1.85 -13.22 18.26
N GLN A 167 2.57 -13.83 19.19
CA GLN A 167 2.38 -15.20 19.59
C GLN A 167 1.18 -15.33 20.56
N VAL A 168 -0.02 -15.09 20.05
CA VAL A 168 -1.29 -15.16 20.76
C VAL A 168 -2.26 -16.07 19.99
N PRO A 169 -3.38 -16.51 20.58
CA PRO A 169 -4.40 -17.23 19.82
C PRO A 169 -4.97 -16.36 18.69
N HIS A 170 -4.96 -16.90 17.45
CA HIS A 170 -5.42 -16.19 16.26
C HIS A 170 -6.81 -16.61 15.85
N GLY A 171 -7.61 -15.61 15.49
CA GLY A 171 -8.90 -15.78 14.84
C GLY A 171 -8.78 -16.18 13.37
N GLN A 172 -9.90 -16.25 12.69
CA GLN A 172 -9.98 -16.62 11.27
C GLN A 172 -10.70 -15.55 10.48
N VAL A 173 -10.19 -15.24 9.28
CA VAL A 173 -10.91 -14.42 8.29
C VAL A 173 -11.53 -15.35 7.26
N ARG A 174 -12.85 -15.32 7.14
CA ARG A 174 -13.65 -16.21 6.28
C ARG A 174 -14.22 -15.42 5.12
N SER A 175 -14.04 -15.91 3.91
CA SER A 175 -14.72 -15.39 2.73
C SER A 175 -16.11 -16.00 2.64
N CYS A 176 -17.14 -15.16 2.61
CA CYS A 176 -18.56 -15.57 2.53
C CYS A 176 -19.19 -14.97 1.29
N THR A 177 -19.83 -15.81 0.49
CA THR A 177 -20.64 -15.37 -0.65
C THR A 177 -22.11 -15.38 -0.26
N TYR A 178 -22.85 -14.33 -0.59
CA TYR A 178 -24.27 -14.24 -0.40
C TYR A 178 -24.96 -13.59 -1.59
N TYR A 179 -26.23 -13.87 -1.77
CA TYR A 179 -27.03 -13.21 -2.78
C TYR A 179 -27.69 -11.96 -2.18
N SER A 180 -27.50 -10.81 -2.80
CA SER A 180 -28.16 -9.57 -2.45
C SER A 180 -29.47 -9.43 -3.22
N GLU A 181 -30.59 -9.44 -2.49
CA GLU A 181 -31.90 -9.19 -3.08
C GLU A 181 -32.02 -7.72 -3.54
N MET A 182 -31.33 -6.81 -2.86
CA MET A 182 -31.37 -5.38 -3.18
C MET A 182 -30.67 -5.10 -4.51
N GLN A 183 -29.53 -5.79 -4.79
CA GLN A 183 -28.75 -5.59 -6.03
C GLN A 183 -29.00 -6.66 -7.09
N LYS A 184 -29.71 -7.74 -6.76
CA LYS A 184 -29.95 -8.88 -7.65
C LYS A 184 -28.68 -9.54 -8.17
N GLU A 185 -27.65 -9.62 -7.32
CA GLU A 185 -26.36 -10.23 -7.65
C GLU A 185 -25.72 -10.93 -6.45
N PHE A 186 -24.73 -11.78 -6.74
CA PHE A 186 -23.89 -12.38 -5.70
C PHE A 186 -22.83 -11.39 -5.23
N ARG A 187 -22.73 -11.24 -3.91
CA ARG A 187 -21.75 -10.42 -3.23
C ARG A 187 -20.84 -11.27 -2.37
N ARG A 188 -19.69 -10.72 -2.02
CA ARG A 188 -18.74 -11.33 -1.10
C ARG A 188 -18.49 -10.40 0.07
N CYS A 189 -18.46 -10.98 1.27
CA CYS A 189 -17.96 -10.31 2.46
C CYS A 189 -16.87 -11.14 3.13
N MET A 190 -15.99 -10.48 3.89
CA MET A 190 -15.02 -11.13 4.75
C MET A 190 -15.51 -11.04 6.21
N VAL A 191 -15.41 -12.14 6.94
CA VAL A 191 -15.85 -12.20 8.33
C VAL A 191 -14.70 -12.71 9.20
N TYR A 192 -14.22 -11.85 10.10
CA TYR A 192 -13.32 -12.27 11.16
C TYR A 192 -14.12 -12.92 12.30
N THR A 193 -13.66 -14.09 12.74
CA THR A 193 -14.17 -14.80 13.92
C THR A 193 -13.04 -14.92 14.94
N PRO A 194 -13.24 -14.61 16.24
CA PRO A 194 -12.18 -14.66 17.24
C PRO A 194 -11.69 -16.10 17.47
N ALA A 195 -10.48 -16.25 18.00
CA ALA A 195 -9.82 -17.56 18.16
C ALA A 195 -10.67 -18.59 18.91
N GLU A 196 -11.46 -18.15 19.90
CA GLU A 196 -12.33 -19.02 20.69
C GLU A 196 -13.63 -19.44 19.97
N TYR A 197 -13.91 -18.89 18.79
CA TYR A 197 -15.20 -19.08 18.11
C TYR A 197 -15.55 -20.57 17.94
N GLU A 198 -14.63 -21.39 17.50
CA GLU A 198 -14.92 -22.81 17.27
C GLU A 198 -14.97 -23.65 18.56
N THR A 199 -14.26 -23.22 19.60
CA THR A 199 -14.19 -23.96 20.87
C THR A 199 -15.36 -23.62 21.83
N HIS A 200 -16.10 -22.56 21.55
CA HIS A 200 -17.24 -22.13 22.36
C HIS A 200 -18.56 -22.10 21.55
N PRO A 201 -19.11 -23.25 21.14
CA PRO A 201 -20.19 -23.34 20.17
C PRO A 201 -21.52 -22.72 20.65
N LYS A 202 -21.70 -22.48 21.96
CA LYS A 202 -22.88 -21.84 22.52
C LYS A 202 -22.77 -20.34 22.73
N LYS A 203 -21.56 -19.80 22.61
CA LYS A 203 -21.27 -18.36 22.80
C LYS A 203 -21.73 -17.57 21.60
N ARG A 204 -22.39 -16.42 21.85
CA ARG A 204 -22.78 -15.44 20.84
C ARG A 204 -21.95 -14.17 21.01
N TYR A 205 -21.66 -13.51 19.91
CA TYR A 205 -20.70 -12.43 19.82
C TYR A 205 -21.35 -11.14 19.34
N PRO A 206 -20.94 -9.98 19.84
CA PRO A 206 -21.25 -8.71 19.20
C PRO A 206 -20.62 -8.64 17.82
N VAL A 207 -21.11 -7.74 16.98
CA VAL A 207 -20.67 -7.61 15.58
C VAL A 207 -20.28 -6.17 15.30
N LEU A 208 -19.06 -5.99 14.75
CA LEU A 208 -18.60 -4.75 14.14
C LEU A 208 -18.70 -4.89 12.62
N TYR A 209 -19.45 -4.02 11.96
CA TYR A 209 -19.44 -3.85 10.51
C TYR A 209 -18.40 -2.78 10.16
N LEU A 210 -17.33 -3.17 9.45
CA LEU A 210 -16.16 -2.34 9.20
C LEU A 210 -15.97 -2.09 7.70
N GLN A 211 -16.19 -0.84 7.28
CA GLN A 211 -16.19 -0.47 5.87
C GLN A 211 -14.87 0.13 5.42
N HIS A 212 -14.43 -0.28 4.23
CA HIS A 212 -13.22 0.21 3.58
C HIS A 212 -13.40 1.61 2.97
N GLY A 213 -12.27 2.24 2.63
CA GLY A 213 -12.25 3.52 1.93
C GLY A 213 -12.49 3.39 0.42
N MET A 214 -12.64 4.54 -0.22
CA MET A 214 -12.82 4.59 -1.67
C MET A 214 -11.64 3.92 -2.41
N GLY A 215 -11.98 3.04 -3.39
CA GLY A 215 -10.99 2.34 -4.21
C GLY A 215 -10.37 1.09 -3.59
N GLU A 216 -10.87 0.67 -2.44
CA GLU A 216 -10.57 -0.61 -1.82
C GLU A 216 -11.74 -1.59 -1.96
N ASP A 217 -11.66 -2.77 -1.37
CA ASP A 217 -12.72 -3.77 -1.36
C ASP A 217 -12.84 -4.43 0.03
N GLU A 218 -13.68 -5.45 0.15
CA GLU A 218 -13.93 -6.17 1.40
C GLU A 218 -12.69 -6.85 2.01
N THR A 219 -11.59 -6.97 1.26
CA THR A 219 -10.35 -7.58 1.74
C THR A 219 -9.42 -6.58 2.42
N GLY A 220 -9.59 -5.28 2.16
CA GLY A 220 -8.66 -4.22 2.54
C GLY A 220 -8.30 -4.22 4.02
N TRP A 221 -9.29 -4.27 4.90
CA TRP A 221 -9.07 -4.27 6.34
C TRP A 221 -8.33 -5.50 6.87
N SER A 222 -8.54 -6.67 6.27
CA SER A 222 -7.89 -7.92 6.71
C SER A 222 -6.53 -8.17 6.05
N THR A 223 -6.19 -7.47 4.97
CA THR A 223 -4.89 -7.56 4.29
C THR A 223 -3.99 -6.40 4.70
N GLN A 224 -4.04 -5.27 3.99
CA GLN A 224 -3.22 -4.11 4.29
C GLN A 224 -3.57 -3.43 5.62
N GLY A 225 -4.83 -3.49 6.06
CA GLY A 225 -5.28 -2.92 7.34
C GLY A 225 -4.97 -3.79 8.56
N LYS A 226 -4.57 -5.06 8.38
CA LYS A 226 -4.17 -6.01 9.44
C LYS A 226 -5.15 -6.12 10.61
N MET A 227 -6.44 -5.84 10.37
CA MET A 227 -7.50 -5.83 11.37
C MET A 227 -7.55 -7.14 12.18
N ASN A 228 -7.33 -8.29 11.56
CA ASN A 228 -7.29 -9.58 12.23
C ASN A 228 -6.20 -9.66 13.30
N HIS A 229 -4.98 -9.18 13.03
CA HIS A 229 -3.90 -9.15 14.02
C HIS A 229 -4.19 -8.14 15.13
N ILE A 230 -4.74 -6.98 14.80
CA ILE A 230 -5.18 -5.98 15.78
C ILE A 230 -6.20 -6.61 16.75
N MET A 231 -7.22 -7.28 16.21
CA MET A 231 -8.24 -7.93 17.01
C MET A 231 -7.67 -9.06 17.89
N ASP A 232 -6.80 -9.90 17.34
CA ASP A 232 -6.16 -10.98 18.08
C ASP A 232 -5.35 -10.44 19.26
N ASN A 233 -4.51 -9.43 19.04
CA ASN A 233 -3.68 -8.82 20.07
C ASN A 233 -4.51 -8.13 21.17
N LEU A 234 -5.53 -7.36 20.78
CA LEU A 234 -6.40 -6.66 21.72
C LEU A 234 -7.27 -7.62 22.54
N ILE A 235 -7.77 -8.70 21.94
CA ILE A 235 -8.53 -9.73 22.64
C ILE A 235 -7.63 -10.47 23.63
N ALA A 236 -6.43 -10.88 23.20
CA ALA A 236 -5.49 -11.59 24.05
C ALA A 236 -5.02 -10.77 25.25
N SER A 237 -4.84 -9.45 25.07
CA SER A 237 -4.48 -8.52 26.17
C SER A 237 -5.67 -8.09 27.04
N GLY A 238 -6.89 -8.54 26.74
CA GLY A 238 -8.10 -8.16 27.47
C GLY A 238 -8.57 -6.71 27.23
N GLN A 239 -8.02 -6.02 26.24
CA GLN A 239 -8.40 -4.65 25.88
C GLN A 239 -9.64 -4.59 24.98
N CYS A 240 -10.02 -5.72 24.39
CA CYS A 240 -11.19 -5.84 23.56
C CYS A 240 -11.97 -7.12 23.87
N VAL A 241 -13.30 -7.04 23.85
CA VAL A 241 -14.14 -8.24 23.97
C VAL A 241 -14.09 -9.03 22.66
N PRO A 242 -14.10 -10.37 22.70
CA PRO A 242 -14.24 -11.17 21.49
C PRO A 242 -15.49 -10.79 20.70
N MET A 243 -15.33 -10.46 19.43
CA MET A 243 -16.41 -10.04 18.54
C MET A 243 -16.19 -10.56 17.11
N LEU A 244 -17.24 -10.55 16.32
CA LEU A 244 -17.15 -10.73 14.87
C LEU A 244 -16.85 -9.37 14.22
N VAL A 245 -16.01 -9.36 13.16
CA VAL A 245 -15.86 -8.17 12.32
C VAL A 245 -16.26 -8.55 10.90
N VAL A 246 -17.23 -7.85 10.35
CA VAL A 246 -17.80 -8.07 9.03
C VAL A 246 -17.35 -6.95 8.12
N MET A 247 -16.71 -7.29 7.01
CA MET A 247 -16.23 -6.37 5.99
C MET A 247 -16.91 -6.71 4.67
N ASP A 248 -17.76 -5.84 4.17
CA ASP A 248 -18.45 -6.02 2.88
C ASP A 248 -17.88 -5.02 1.86
N SER A 249 -18.03 -5.32 0.57
CA SER A 249 -17.70 -4.32 -0.44
C SER A 249 -18.65 -3.12 -0.32
N GLY A 250 -18.08 -1.93 -0.23
CA GLY A 250 -18.83 -0.69 -0.28
C GLY A 250 -19.36 -0.34 -1.67
N ASP A 251 -18.98 -1.12 -2.68
CA ASP A 251 -19.36 -0.94 -4.07
C ASP A 251 -20.71 -1.61 -4.31
N VAL A 252 -21.74 -0.82 -4.51
CA VAL A 252 -23.12 -1.33 -4.57
C VAL A 252 -23.76 -1.20 -5.96
N GLU A 253 -23.24 -0.39 -6.87
CA GLU A 253 -23.84 -0.17 -8.20
C GLU A 253 -22.81 -0.02 -9.33
N ALA A 254 -21.99 -0.97 -9.59
CA ALA A 254 -20.98 -0.89 -10.64
C ALA A 254 -19.73 -0.04 -10.28
N PRO A 255 -18.64 -0.36 -10.97
CA PRO A 255 -17.33 0.05 -10.55
C PRO A 255 -17.22 1.57 -10.48
N PHE A 256 -16.51 2.01 -9.53
CA PHE A 256 -15.86 3.25 -9.12
C PHE A 256 -15.57 4.31 -10.21
N ARG A 257 -16.11 4.15 -11.42
CA ARG A 257 -16.00 5.11 -12.50
C ARG A 257 -17.36 5.75 -12.70
N PRO A 258 -17.47 7.08 -12.57
CA PRO A 258 -18.70 7.77 -12.90
C PRO A 258 -19.14 7.39 -14.32
N ARG A 259 -20.41 7.08 -14.47
CA ARG A 259 -20.99 6.81 -15.80
C ARG A 259 -20.84 8.07 -16.65
N PRO A 260 -20.45 7.98 -17.92
CA PRO A 260 -20.32 9.16 -18.77
C PRO A 260 -21.59 10.03 -18.74
N GLY A 261 -21.41 11.31 -18.40
CA GLY A 261 -22.51 12.30 -18.38
C GLY A 261 -23.33 12.35 -17.08
N LYS A 262 -22.92 11.64 -16.01
CA LYS A 262 -23.55 11.77 -14.67
C LYS A 262 -22.71 12.64 -13.74
N ASP A 263 -23.39 13.38 -12.86
CA ASP A 263 -22.71 14.12 -11.79
C ASP A 263 -22.19 13.15 -10.73
N VAL A 264 -20.91 13.30 -10.40
CA VAL A 264 -20.21 12.43 -9.43
C VAL A 264 -20.84 12.50 -8.03
N ASN A 265 -21.39 13.66 -7.65
CA ASN A 265 -21.98 13.85 -6.33
C ASN A 265 -23.39 13.24 -6.25
N GLU A 266 -24.15 13.31 -7.34
CA GLU A 266 -25.47 12.64 -7.43
C GLU A 266 -25.31 11.11 -7.40
N GLU A 267 -24.33 10.57 -8.13
CA GLU A 267 -24.03 9.14 -8.06
C GLU A 267 -23.56 8.72 -6.66
N ARG A 268 -22.68 9.48 -6.01
CA ARG A 268 -22.23 9.19 -4.64
C ARG A 268 -23.38 9.18 -3.63
N ALA A 269 -24.32 10.09 -3.74
CA ALA A 269 -25.51 10.13 -2.89
C ALA A 269 -26.39 8.88 -3.09
N LEU A 270 -26.54 8.45 -4.34
CA LEU A 270 -27.31 7.25 -4.69
C LEU A 270 -26.65 5.97 -4.14
N TYR A 271 -25.33 5.83 -4.29
CA TYR A 271 -24.58 4.69 -3.74
C TYR A 271 -24.71 4.59 -2.21
N GLY A 272 -24.68 5.71 -1.50
CA GLY A 272 -24.87 5.73 -0.05
C GLY A 272 -26.21 5.16 0.37
N ALA A 273 -27.28 5.53 -0.31
CA ALA A 273 -28.63 5.05 -0.02
C ALA A 273 -28.78 3.54 -0.34
N THR A 274 -28.27 3.09 -1.47
CA THR A 274 -28.32 1.67 -1.87
C THR A 274 -27.48 0.80 -0.92
N PHE A 275 -26.33 1.27 -0.48
CA PHE A 275 -25.50 0.54 0.50
C PHE A 275 -26.23 0.35 1.83
N TYR A 276 -26.93 1.37 2.31
CA TYR A 276 -27.77 1.28 3.49
C TYR A 276 -28.80 0.14 3.38
N ASP A 277 -29.47 0.02 2.24
CA ASP A 277 -30.43 -1.04 2.00
C ASP A 277 -29.79 -2.43 1.99
N VAL A 278 -28.63 -2.58 1.33
CA VAL A 278 -27.87 -3.85 1.31
C VAL A 278 -27.46 -4.26 2.72
N ILE A 279 -26.93 -3.35 3.51
CA ILE A 279 -26.50 -3.63 4.88
C ILE A 279 -27.69 -4.12 5.72
N LEU A 280 -28.81 -3.39 5.73
CA LEU A 280 -29.93 -3.67 6.62
C LEU A 280 -30.79 -4.84 6.16
N LYS A 281 -31.00 -4.99 4.85
CA LYS A 281 -31.96 -5.96 4.32
C LYS A 281 -31.31 -7.27 3.90
N ASP A 282 -30.04 -7.26 3.51
CA ASP A 282 -29.33 -8.45 3.02
C ASP A 282 -28.22 -8.92 3.96
N LEU A 283 -27.21 -8.05 4.23
CA LEU A 283 -26.00 -8.47 4.94
C LEU A 283 -26.26 -8.82 6.41
N ILE A 284 -26.86 -7.93 7.19
CA ILE A 284 -27.15 -8.17 8.62
C ILE A 284 -27.99 -9.43 8.81
N PRO A 285 -29.11 -9.64 8.11
CA PRO A 285 -29.87 -10.86 8.21
C PRO A 285 -29.09 -12.11 7.81
N MET A 286 -28.24 -12.04 6.81
CA MET A 286 -27.39 -13.16 6.39
C MET A 286 -26.38 -13.51 7.48
N ILE A 287 -25.68 -12.52 8.04
CA ILE A 287 -24.71 -12.72 9.12
C ILE A 287 -25.37 -13.32 10.36
N ASP A 288 -26.54 -12.83 10.75
CA ASP A 288 -27.27 -13.33 11.92
C ASP A 288 -27.76 -14.79 11.76
N ARG A 289 -28.06 -15.20 10.52
CA ARG A 289 -28.43 -16.60 10.22
C ARG A 289 -27.22 -17.52 10.15
N THR A 290 -26.06 -17.00 9.74
CA THR A 290 -24.88 -17.82 9.43
C THR A 290 -23.93 -17.93 10.62
N PHE A 291 -23.84 -16.89 11.43
CA PHE A 291 -22.91 -16.79 12.54
C PHE A 291 -23.61 -16.65 13.89
N ARG A 292 -22.89 -16.97 14.95
CA ARG A 292 -23.41 -16.86 16.32
C ARG A 292 -23.31 -15.42 16.82
N THR A 293 -24.20 -14.59 16.36
CA THR A 293 -24.30 -13.18 16.71
C THR A 293 -25.22 -12.93 17.90
N LYS A 294 -24.98 -11.85 18.64
CA LYS A 294 -25.98 -11.17 19.44
C LYS A 294 -26.75 -10.24 18.51
N THR A 295 -28.06 -10.48 18.37
CA THR A 295 -28.87 -9.88 17.29
C THR A 295 -29.51 -8.56 17.65
N ASP A 296 -29.33 -8.08 18.88
CA ASP A 296 -29.88 -6.82 19.34
C ASP A 296 -28.98 -5.61 18.91
N ARG A 297 -29.58 -4.42 18.98
CA ARG A 297 -28.91 -3.16 18.55
C ARG A 297 -27.68 -2.84 19.38
N GLU A 298 -27.73 -3.10 20.67
CA GLU A 298 -26.67 -2.75 21.64
C GLU A 298 -25.38 -3.55 21.39
N HIS A 299 -25.49 -4.66 20.65
CA HIS A 299 -24.36 -5.51 20.30
C HIS A 299 -23.94 -5.40 18.82
N ARG A 300 -24.36 -4.33 18.14
CA ARG A 300 -23.93 -4.00 16.79
C ARG A 300 -23.25 -2.64 16.77
N ALA A 301 -22.14 -2.58 16.05
CA ALA A 301 -21.45 -1.33 15.77
C ALA A 301 -21.09 -1.28 14.28
N MET A 302 -20.93 -0.07 13.77
CA MET A 302 -20.44 0.17 12.43
C MET A 302 -19.34 1.24 12.47
N ALA A 303 -18.29 1.03 11.67
CA ALA A 303 -17.19 1.96 11.49
C ALA A 303 -16.70 1.93 10.04
N GLY A 304 -15.97 2.94 9.62
CA GLY A 304 -15.42 2.97 8.27
C GLY A 304 -14.41 4.09 8.07
N LEU A 305 -13.56 3.89 7.06
CA LEU A 305 -12.55 4.84 6.63
C LEU A 305 -13.08 5.67 5.45
N SER A 306 -12.95 6.99 5.47
CA SER A 306 -13.24 7.85 4.32
C SER A 306 -14.66 7.61 3.77
N TRP A 307 -14.81 7.07 2.57
CA TRP A 307 -16.09 6.68 1.99
C TRP A 307 -16.88 5.71 2.89
N GLY A 308 -16.19 4.73 3.48
CA GLY A 308 -16.81 3.83 4.47
C GLY A 308 -17.30 4.56 5.72
N GLY A 309 -16.64 5.65 6.12
CA GLY A 309 -17.14 6.55 7.16
C GLY A 309 -18.44 7.24 6.75
N HIS A 310 -18.52 7.74 5.52
CA HIS A 310 -19.76 8.31 4.96
C HIS A 310 -20.90 7.27 4.93
N GLN A 311 -20.61 6.05 4.47
CA GLN A 311 -21.58 4.95 4.50
C GLN A 311 -22.03 4.62 5.93
N THR A 312 -21.09 4.65 6.89
CA THR A 312 -21.41 4.44 8.32
C THR A 312 -22.38 5.48 8.82
N PHE A 313 -22.12 6.77 8.60
CA PHE A 313 -23.03 7.84 9.03
C PHE A 313 -24.41 7.72 8.39
N ASN A 314 -24.50 7.44 7.10
CA ASN A 314 -25.76 7.26 6.40
C ASN A 314 -26.54 6.04 6.86
N THR A 315 -25.86 5.03 7.43
CA THR A 315 -26.50 3.80 7.93
C THR A 315 -26.99 3.94 9.38
N VAL A 316 -26.25 4.65 10.24
CA VAL A 316 -26.52 4.70 11.68
C VAL A 316 -27.23 5.97 12.15
N LEU A 317 -27.16 7.03 11.37
CA LEU A 317 -27.85 8.29 11.64
C LEU A 317 -29.02 8.44 10.65
N PRO A 318 -30.27 8.45 11.10
CA PRO A 318 -31.45 8.58 10.24
C PRO A 318 -31.55 9.98 9.63
#